data_b8b54c52529b354a93cff22607b5d14c
#
_entry.id   b8b54c52529b354a93cff22607b5d14c
#
_cell.length_a   1.000
_cell.length_b   1.000
_cell.length_c   1.000
_cell.angle_alpha   90.00
_cell.angle_beta   90.00
_cell.angle_gamma   90.00
#
_symmetry.space_group_name_H-M   'P 1'
#
loop_
_entity.id
_entity.type
_entity.pdbx_description
1 polymer ?
#
loop_
_entity_poly.entity_id
_entity_poly.type
_entity_poly.pdbx_seq_one_letter_code
_entity_poly.pdbx_strand_id
1 'polypeptide(L)'
;MGLLFAVPSFVWAMGSSLGAESTVSPSLMKLAHDRVTWFVAVLWVTGFLKLFGAALGIGLTRRRGRRIGRLMVFCGGGATVLLVWHGCLFVAHGVLVEAGALSAAPDLIGLTRWYLYLWGPWFIVGGLAFAAATTRYVRRQDARRELRLYGAVGALGALLLSLASAVTGIG
;
A
#
# COMPACT_ATOMS: atom_id res chain seq x y z
N MET A 1 -6.81 -7.69 10.24
CA MET A 1 -5.49 -7.08 10.04
C MET A 1 -5.57 -5.69 9.40
N GLY A 2 -6.27 -5.46 8.29
CA GLY A 2 -6.32 -4.13 7.64
C GLY A 2 -6.81 -2.97 8.52
N LEU A 3 -7.76 -3.20 9.43
CA LEU A 3 -8.24 -2.18 10.35
C LEU A 3 -7.15 -1.72 11.32
N LEU A 4 -6.41 -2.67 11.90
CA LEU A 4 -5.30 -2.36 12.82
C LEU A 4 -4.19 -1.55 12.11
N PHE A 5 -4.04 -1.73 10.80
CA PHE A 5 -3.05 -1.02 9.99
C PHE A 5 -3.44 0.44 9.70
N ALA A 6 -4.71 0.79 9.82
CA ALA A 6 -5.18 2.16 9.66
C ALA A 6 -5.00 3.00 10.95
N VAL A 7 -5.02 2.36 12.12
CA VAL A 7 -4.94 3.03 13.42
C VAL A 7 -3.73 3.97 13.54
N PRO A 8 -2.49 3.57 13.22
CA PRO A 8 -1.34 4.46 13.33
C PRO A 8 -1.50 5.76 12.52
N SER A 9 -2.06 5.70 11.31
CA SER A 9 -2.24 6.88 10.47
C SER A 9 -3.19 7.91 11.11
N PHE A 10 -4.27 7.44 11.76
CA PHE A 10 -5.18 8.33 12.48
C PHE A 10 -4.57 8.87 13.77
N VAL A 11 -3.86 8.00 14.53
CA VAL A 11 -3.18 8.39 15.77
C VAL A 11 -2.14 9.48 15.49
N TRP A 12 -1.38 9.34 14.40
CA TRP A 12 -0.41 10.37 13.99
C TRP A 12 -1.09 11.64 13.46
N ALA A 13 -2.18 11.51 12.71
CA ALA A 13 -2.97 12.65 12.28
C ALA A 13 -3.56 13.45 13.46
N MET A 14 -3.82 12.78 14.59
CA MET A 14 -4.28 13.42 15.83
C MET A 14 -3.13 14.05 16.66
N GLY A 15 -1.87 13.86 16.25
CA GLY A 15 -0.70 14.50 16.85
C GLY A 15 0.16 13.58 17.74
N SER A 16 -0.12 12.28 17.80
CA SER A 16 0.78 11.32 18.48
C SER A 16 1.88 10.86 17.53
N SER A 17 3.07 10.62 18.03
CA SER A 17 4.20 10.05 17.28
C SER A 17 4.50 8.59 17.64
N LEU A 18 3.61 7.94 18.38
CA LEU A 18 3.83 6.59 18.91
C LEU A 18 4.04 5.58 17.77
N GLY A 19 5.20 4.90 17.75
CA GLY A 19 5.55 3.91 16.73
C GLY A 19 5.91 4.50 15.35
N ALA A 20 5.99 5.82 15.21
CA ALA A 20 6.30 6.45 13.93
C ALA A 20 7.75 6.18 13.47
N GLU A 21 8.68 5.97 14.39
CA GLU A 21 10.12 5.76 14.13
C GLU A 21 10.41 4.58 13.19
N SER A 22 9.57 3.55 13.23
CA SER A 22 9.69 2.37 12.35
C SER A 22 9.09 2.56 10.95
N THR A 23 8.41 3.67 10.70
CA THR A 23 7.55 3.84 9.51
C THR A 23 7.83 5.14 8.77
N VAL A 24 8.30 6.17 9.47
CA VAL A 24 8.42 7.53 8.94
C VAL A 24 9.81 8.07 9.24
N SER A 25 10.39 8.80 8.29
CA SER A 25 11.67 9.46 8.50
C SER A 25 11.60 10.57 9.57
N PRO A 26 12.69 10.93 10.24
CA PRO A 26 12.73 12.00 11.22
C PRO A 26 12.19 13.34 10.69
N SER A 27 12.45 13.64 9.42
CA SER A 27 11.93 14.84 8.75
C SER A 27 10.40 14.85 8.65
N LEU A 28 9.79 13.71 8.30
CA LEU A 28 8.34 13.57 8.25
C LEU A 28 7.70 13.55 9.64
N MET A 29 8.40 12.98 10.63
CA MET A 29 7.96 13.06 12.03
C MET A 29 7.88 14.52 12.50
N LYS A 30 8.85 15.35 12.12
CA LYS A 30 8.83 16.78 12.42
C LYS A 30 7.60 17.45 11.79
N LEU A 31 7.26 17.16 10.53
CA LEU A 31 6.07 17.70 9.88
C LEU A 31 4.76 17.29 10.61
N ALA A 32 4.73 16.07 11.16
CA ALA A 32 3.59 15.62 11.97
C ALA A 32 3.51 16.38 13.30
N HIS A 33 4.65 16.56 13.97
CA HIS A 33 4.74 17.27 15.24
C HIS A 33 4.38 18.76 15.08
N ASP A 34 4.91 19.41 14.05
CA ASP A 34 4.64 20.82 13.71
C ASP A 34 3.22 21.00 13.11
N ARG A 35 2.45 19.91 12.99
CA ARG A 35 1.07 19.88 12.46
C ARG A 35 0.92 20.60 11.12
N VAL A 36 1.87 20.39 10.22
CA VAL A 36 1.83 20.99 8.89
C VAL A 36 0.58 20.49 8.15
N THR A 37 -0.30 21.40 7.77
CA THR A 37 -1.67 21.10 7.29
C THR A 37 -1.72 20.06 6.16
N TRP A 38 -0.87 20.21 5.15
CA TRP A 38 -0.86 19.26 4.03
C TRP A 38 -0.44 17.85 4.48
N PHE A 39 0.51 17.75 5.42
CA PHE A 39 0.99 16.45 5.90
C PHE A 39 -0.07 15.76 6.77
N VAL A 40 -0.75 16.52 7.63
CA VAL A 40 -1.89 15.99 8.40
C VAL A 40 -2.99 15.50 7.47
N ALA A 41 -3.29 16.23 6.38
CA ALA A 41 -4.25 15.78 5.38
C ALA A 41 -3.81 14.45 4.71
N VAL A 42 -2.53 14.30 4.38
CA VAL A 42 -1.97 13.05 3.83
C VAL A 42 -2.15 11.89 4.82
N LEU A 43 -1.91 12.09 6.11
CA LEU A 43 -2.12 11.04 7.12
C LEU A 43 -3.60 10.60 7.20
N TRP A 44 -4.54 11.55 7.15
CA TRP A 44 -5.97 11.23 7.10
C TRP A 44 -6.34 10.45 5.84
N VAL A 45 -5.91 10.90 4.66
CA VAL A 45 -6.14 10.22 3.39
C VAL A 45 -5.58 8.80 3.42
N THR A 46 -4.35 8.64 3.92
CA THR A 46 -3.70 7.33 4.05
C THR A 46 -4.47 6.40 5.00
N GLY A 47 -4.96 6.95 6.13
CA GLY A 47 -5.82 6.21 7.06
C GLY A 47 -7.10 5.70 6.38
N PHE A 48 -7.81 6.57 5.65
CA PHE A 48 -9.02 6.19 4.93
C PHE A 48 -8.74 5.21 3.78
N LEU A 49 -7.64 5.33 3.06
CA LEU A 49 -7.23 4.37 2.03
C LEU A 49 -6.99 2.98 2.63
N LYS A 50 -6.39 2.89 3.82
CA LYS A 50 -6.20 1.62 4.53
C LYS A 50 -7.55 1.02 4.97
N LEU A 51 -8.48 1.83 5.46
CA LEU A 51 -9.85 1.38 5.76
C LEU A 51 -10.59 0.92 4.50
N PHE A 52 -10.46 1.63 3.40
CA PHE A 52 -11.02 1.22 2.11
C PHE A 52 -10.43 -0.12 1.66
N GLY A 53 -9.12 -0.31 1.77
CA GLY A 53 -8.46 -1.59 1.50
C GLY A 53 -9.02 -2.73 2.36
N ALA A 54 -9.22 -2.50 3.65
CA ALA A 54 -9.83 -3.49 4.55
C ALA A 54 -11.27 -3.84 4.14
N ALA A 55 -12.08 -2.83 3.81
CA ALA A 55 -13.46 -3.00 3.33
C ALA A 55 -13.51 -3.74 1.99
N LEU A 56 -12.59 -3.43 1.07
CA LEU A 56 -12.43 -4.12 -0.21
C LEU A 56 -12.09 -5.59 0.00
N GLY A 57 -11.14 -5.90 0.89
CA GLY A 57 -10.77 -7.28 1.24
C GLY A 57 -11.96 -8.09 1.77
N ILE A 58 -12.75 -7.50 2.68
CA ILE A 58 -14.00 -8.11 3.19
C ILE A 58 -15.04 -8.23 2.07
N GLY A 59 -15.17 -7.20 1.24
CA GLY A 59 -16.13 -7.19 0.12
C GLY A 59 -15.88 -8.32 -0.88
N LEU A 60 -14.63 -8.63 -1.18
CA LEU A 60 -14.21 -9.71 -2.08
C LEU A 60 -14.56 -11.12 -1.55
N THR A 61 -14.92 -11.26 -0.28
CA THR A 61 -15.41 -12.54 0.26
C THR A 61 -16.89 -12.81 -0.04
N ARG A 62 -17.66 -11.79 -0.41
CA ARG A 62 -19.12 -11.87 -0.60
C ARG A 62 -19.49 -11.67 -2.07
N ARG A 63 -20.50 -12.42 -2.55
CA ARG A 63 -21.06 -12.18 -3.90
C ARG A 63 -21.75 -10.81 -3.92
N ARG A 64 -21.52 -10.03 -4.96
CA ARG A 64 -22.08 -8.70 -5.17
C ARG A 64 -22.69 -8.60 -6.57
N GLY A 65 -23.60 -7.65 -6.75
CA GLY A 65 -24.16 -7.35 -8.07
C GLY A 65 -23.06 -6.94 -9.09
N ARG A 66 -23.40 -7.08 -10.38
CA ARG A 66 -22.44 -6.96 -11.49
C ARG A 66 -21.60 -5.66 -11.46
N ARG A 67 -22.24 -4.50 -11.18
CA ARG A 67 -21.54 -3.19 -11.14
C ARG A 67 -20.51 -3.13 -10.01
N ILE A 68 -20.93 -3.50 -8.79
CA ILE A 68 -20.05 -3.52 -7.62
C ILE A 68 -18.93 -4.55 -7.80
N GLY A 69 -19.25 -5.72 -8.39
CA GLY A 69 -18.27 -6.76 -8.69
C GLY A 69 -17.15 -6.29 -9.61
N ARG A 70 -17.48 -5.52 -10.67
CA ARG A 70 -16.50 -4.92 -11.58
C ARG A 70 -15.56 -3.96 -10.83
N LEU A 71 -16.14 -3.05 -10.04
CA LEU A 71 -15.36 -2.09 -9.24
C LEU A 71 -14.45 -2.81 -8.25
N MET A 72 -14.96 -3.83 -7.54
CA MET A 72 -14.17 -4.61 -6.58
C MET A 72 -12.99 -5.31 -7.24
N VAL A 73 -13.19 -5.90 -8.41
CA VAL A 73 -12.11 -6.60 -9.13
C VAL A 73 -11.11 -5.62 -9.71
N PHE A 74 -11.57 -4.46 -10.20
CA PHE A 74 -10.70 -3.37 -10.64
C PHE A 74 -9.81 -2.88 -9.47
N CYS A 75 -10.41 -2.53 -8.34
CA CYS A 75 -9.66 -2.08 -7.16
C CYS A 75 -8.77 -3.18 -6.58
N GLY A 76 -9.22 -4.44 -6.58
CA GLY A 76 -8.45 -5.59 -6.11
C GLY A 76 -7.21 -5.87 -6.96
N GLY A 77 -7.33 -5.75 -8.29
CA GLY A 77 -6.21 -5.82 -9.23
C GLY A 77 -5.21 -4.68 -9.00
N GLY A 78 -5.71 -3.45 -8.87
CA GLY A 78 -4.90 -2.28 -8.56
C GLY A 78 -4.17 -2.41 -7.22
N ALA A 79 -4.88 -2.78 -6.15
CA ALA A 79 -4.29 -2.98 -4.82
C ALA A 79 -3.20 -4.06 -4.83
N THR A 80 -3.40 -5.15 -5.59
CA THR A 80 -2.39 -6.20 -5.77
C THR A 80 -1.08 -5.61 -6.30
N VAL A 81 -1.15 -4.89 -7.42
CA VAL A 81 0.05 -4.34 -8.07
C VAL A 81 0.70 -3.26 -7.22
N LEU A 82 -0.08 -2.32 -6.67
CA LEU A 82 0.47 -1.26 -5.82
C LEU A 82 1.24 -1.82 -4.62
N LEU A 83 0.65 -2.77 -3.90
CA LEU A 83 1.28 -3.33 -2.70
C LEU A 83 2.52 -4.16 -3.06
N VAL A 84 2.45 -5.03 -4.08
CA VAL A 84 3.62 -5.83 -4.50
C VAL A 84 4.73 -4.92 -5.00
N TRP A 85 4.43 -3.92 -5.83
CA TRP A 85 5.41 -2.97 -6.34
C TRP A 85 6.15 -2.23 -5.22
N HIS A 86 5.40 -1.60 -4.31
CA HIS A 86 6.01 -0.88 -3.18
C HIS A 86 6.82 -1.81 -2.27
N GLY A 87 6.29 -3.01 -1.98
CA GLY A 87 7.02 -3.99 -1.20
C GLY A 87 8.32 -4.43 -1.86
N CYS A 88 8.31 -4.68 -3.17
CA CYS A 88 9.51 -5.03 -3.92
C CYS A 88 10.53 -3.88 -3.94
N LEU A 89 10.08 -2.63 -4.09
CA LEU A 89 10.98 -1.46 -4.03
C LEU A 89 11.64 -1.32 -2.66
N PHE A 90 10.89 -1.48 -1.58
CA PHE A 90 11.45 -1.43 -0.22
C PHE A 90 12.49 -2.52 0.01
N VAL A 91 12.20 -3.76 -0.41
CA VAL A 91 13.16 -4.86 -0.29
C VAL A 91 14.37 -4.64 -1.17
N ALA A 92 14.19 -4.26 -2.43
CA ALA A 92 15.30 -4.02 -3.35
C ALA A 92 16.21 -2.88 -2.86
N HIS A 93 15.64 -1.74 -2.44
CA HIS A 93 16.39 -0.63 -1.89
C HIS A 93 17.18 -1.05 -0.64
N GLY A 94 16.53 -1.73 0.30
CA GLY A 94 17.18 -2.18 1.53
C GLY A 94 18.33 -3.17 1.27
N VAL A 95 18.14 -4.12 0.35
CA VAL A 95 19.20 -5.06 -0.05
C VAL A 95 20.39 -4.33 -0.69
N LEU A 96 20.13 -3.36 -1.57
CA LEU A 96 21.21 -2.59 -2.22
C LEU A 96 21.99 -1.74 -1.21
N VAL A 97 21.32 -1.19 -0.19
CA VAL A 97 22.00 -0.46 0.90
C VAL A 97 22.84 -1.40 1.76
N GLU A 98 22.32 -2.56 2.15
CA GLU A 98 23.08 -3.54 2.94
C GLU A 98 24.25 -4.16 2.17
N ALA A 99 24.10 -4.32 0.86
CA ALA A 99 25.20 -4.77 -0.02
C ALA A 99 26.25 -3.69 -0.30
N GLY A 100 26.07 -2.46 0.19
CA GLY A 100 26.98 -1.34 -0.05
C GLY A 100 26.92 -0.76 -1.47
N ALA A 101 25.94 -1.18 -2.28
CA ALA A 101 25.73 -0.67 -3.64
C ALA A 101 25.03 0.71 -3.65
N LEU A 102 24.30 1.04 -2.58
CA LEU A 102 23.69 2.35 -2.36
C LEU A 102 24.07 2.87 -0.98
N SER A 103 24.27 4.18 -0.87
CA SER A 103 24.51 4.87 0.40
C SER A 103 23.17 5.35 0.98
N ALA A 104 22.93 5.10 2.25
CA ALA A 104 21.86 5.72 3.01
C ALA A 104 22.44 6.69 4.03
N ALA A 105 21.74 7.78 4.30
CA ALA A 105 22.11 8.68 5.39
C ALA A 105 22.12 7.93 6.74
N PRO A 106 23.06 8.19 7.64
CA PRO A 106 23.21 7.42 8.89
C PRO A 106 21.95 7.36 9.73
N ASP A 107 21.16 8.43 9.74
CA ASP A 107 19.88 8.55 10.45
C ASP A 107 18.74 7.74 9.80
N LEU A 108 18.90 7.32 8.54
CA LEU A 108 17.90 6.53 7.79
C LEU A 108 18.24 5.03 7.74
N ILE A 109 19.42 4.59 8.19
CA ILE A 109 19.81 3.17 8.16
C ILE A 109 18.82 2.30 8.94
N GLY A 110 18.41 2.74 10.13
CA GLY A 110 17.43 2.03 10.97
C GLY A 110 16.08 1.89 10.26
N LEU A 111 15.60 2.97 9.65
CA LEU A 111 14.34 2.98 8.89
C LEU A 111 14.41 2.08 7.66
N THR A 112 15.53 2.10 6.93
CA THR A 112 15.76 1.24 5.76
C THR A 112 15.69 -0.25 6.14
N ARG A 113 16.22 -0.63 7.30
CA ARG A 113 16.09 -2.00 7.83
C ARG A 113 14.66 -2.37 8.17
N TRP A 114 13.88 -1.46 8.77
CA TRP A 114 12.45 -1.68 8.99
C TRP A 114 11.70 -1.91 7.67
N TYR A 115 12.04 -1.14 6.62
CA TYR A 115 11.44 -1.32 5.30
C TYR A 115 11.87 -2.63 4.64
N LEU A 116 13.13 -3.04 4.79
CA LEU A 116 13.64 -4.30 4.23
C LEU A 116 13.00 -5.52 4.89
N TYR A 117 13.01 -5.57 6.23
CA TYR A 117 12.69 -6.81 6.95
C TYR A 117 11.22 -6.91 7.39
N LEU A 118 10.52 -5.80 7.54
CA LEU A 118 9.13 -5.80 8.00
C LEU A 118 8.18 -5.28 6.93
N TRP A 119 8.31 -4.01 6.53
CA TRP A 119 7.29 -3.36 5.71
C TRP A 119 7.27 -3.89 4.28
N GLY A 120 8.42 -4.11 3.64
CA GLY A 120 8.51 -4.67 2.30
C GLY A 120 7.86 -6.05 2.19
N PRO A 121 8.29 -7.06 2.97
CA PRO A 121 7.62 -8.37 3.03
C PRO A 121 6.13 -8.28 3.37
N TRP A 122 5.74 -7.41 4.29
CA TRP A 122 4.35 -7.21 4.67
C TRP A 122 3.48 -6.70 3.51
N PHE A 123 3.97 -5.72 2.75
CA PHE A 123 3.29 -5.21 1.55
C PHE A 123 3.17 -6.29 0.48
N ILE A 124 4.23 -7.08 0.24
CA ILE A 124 4.19 -8.20 -0.72
C ILE A 124 3.12 -9.21 -0.31
N VAL A 125 3.12 -9.65 0.94
CA VAL A 125 2.11 -10.59 1.47
C VAL A 125 0.70 -10.01 1.35
N GLY A 126 0.52 -8.73 1.68
CA GLY A 126 -0.75 -8.02 1.50
C GLY A 126 -1.23 -8.01 0.04
N GLY A 127 -0.33 -7.70 -0.89
CA GLY A 127 -0.62 -7.73 -2.32
C GLY A 127 -0.98 -9.12 -2.84
N LEU A 128 -0.25 -10.15 -2.43
CA LEU A 128 -0.57 -11.55 -2.76
C LEU A 128 -1.92 -12.00 -2.17
N ALA A 129 -2.25 -11.55 -0.97
CA ALA A 129 -3.57 -11.79 -0.37
C ALA A 129 -4.70 -11.16 -1.20
N PHE A 130 -4.51 -9.91 -1.68
CA PHE A 130 -5.46 -9.28 -2.61
C PHE A 130 -5.56 -10.02 -3.94
N ALA A 131 -4.44 -10.49 -4.52
CA ALA A 131 -4.42 -11.30 -5.72
C ALA A 131 -5.25 -12.58 -5.53
N ALA A 132 -5.03 -13.29 -4.44
CA ALA A 132 -5.75 -14.53 -4.11
C ALA A 132 -7.25 -14.25 -3.90
N ALA A 133 -7.61 -13.20 -3.15
CA ALA A 133 -9.00 -12.84 -2.90
C ALA A 133 -9.73 -12.45 -4.19
N THR A 134 -9.10 -11.60 -5.02
CA THR A 134 -9.65 -11.16 -6.31
C THR A 134 -9.83 -12.35 -7.27
N THR A 135 -8.83 -13.23 -7.37
CA THR A 135 -8.91 -14.43 -8.21
C THR A 135 -10.02 -15.36 -7.74
N ARG A 136 -10.13 -15.60 -6.43
CA ARG A 136 -11.21 -16.43 -5.87
C ARG A 136 -12.59 -15.81 -6.12
N TYR A 137 -12.69 -14.48 -5.97
CA TYR A 137 -13.94 -13.76 -6.27
C TYR A 137 -14.34 -13.95 -7.73
N VAL A 138 -13.43 -13.72 -8.68
CA VAL A 138 -13.70 -13.89 -10.11
C VAL A 138 -14.09 -15.32 -10.46
N ARG A 139 -13.43 -16.33 -9.86
CA ARG A 139 -13.75 -17.76 -10.10
C ARG A 139 -15.16 -18.16 -9.65
N ARG A 140 -15.74 -17.44 -8.70
CA ARG A 140 -17.11 -17.69 -8.18
C ARG A 140 -18.22 -16.96 -8.95
N GLN A 141 -17.86 -16.17 -9.97
CA GLN A 141 -18.82 -15.38 -10.76
C GLN A 141 -18.98 -16.01 -12.16
N ASP A 142 -20.14 -15.80 -12.77
CA ASP A 142 -20.44 -16.32 -14.10
C ASP A 142 -19.74 -15.50 -15.20
N ALA A 143 -19.64 -14.18 -15.04
CA ALA A 143 -19.00 -13.26 -15.98
C ALA A 143 -17.46 -13.20 -15.84
N ARG A 144 -16.79 -14.34 -15.73
CA ARG A 144 -15.35 -14.45 -15.43
C ARG A 144 -14.44 -13.69 -16.39
N ARG A 145 -14.74 -13.77 -17.70
CA ARG A 145 -13.91 -13.11 -18.74
C ARG A 145 -13.95 -11.60 -18.58
N GLU A 146 -15.12 -11.06 -18.42
CA GLU A 146 -15.32 -9.63 -18.24
C GLU A 146 -14.63 -9.13 -16.96
N LEU A 147 -14.81 -9.82 -15.84
CA LEU A 147 -14.20 -9.45 -14.56
C LEU A 147 -12.68 -9.51 -14.61
N ARG A 148 -12.09 -10.48 -15.31
CA ARG A 148 -10.64 -10.53 -15.52
C ARG A 148 -10.12 -9.29 -16.25
N LEU A 149 -10.86 -8.78 -17.26
CA LEU A 149 -10.49 -7.55 -17.95
C LEU A 149 -10.48 -6.36 -16.99
N TYR A 150 -11.52 -6.20 -16.15
CA TYR A 150 -11.53 -5.13 -15.14
C TYR A 150 -10.35 -5.24 -14.17
N GLY A 151 -10.03 -6.43 -13.69
CA GLY A 151 -8.87 -6.67 -12.83
C GLY A 151 -7.55 -6.33 -13.52
N ALA A 152 -7.39 -6.71 -14.78
CA ALA A 152 -6.22 -6.38 -15.59
C ALA A 152 -6.08 -4.87 -15.83
N VAL A 153 -7.18 -4.18 -16.12
CA VAL A 153 -7.18 -2.71 -16.29
C VAL A 153 -6.78 -2.02 -14.98
N GLY A 154 -7.33 -2.46 -13.84
CA GLY A 154 -6.94 -1.94 -12.53
C GLY A 154 -5.46 -2.17 -12.22
N ALA A 155 -4.96 -3.36 -12.49
CA ALA A 155 -3.54 -3.72 -12.31
C ALA A 155 -2.63 -2.87 -13.21
N LEU A 156 -3.00 -2.72 -14.50
CA LEU A 156 -2.23 -1.92 -15.46
C LEU A 156 -2.22 -0.44 -15.08
N GLY A 157 -3.36 0.11 -14.68
CA GLY A 157 -3.45 1.49 -14.21
C GLY A 157 -2.58 1.74 -12.99
N ALA A 158 -2.59 0.81 -12.02
CA ALA A 158 -1.72 0.88 -10.85
C ALA A 158 -0.23 0.79 -11.22
N LEU A 159 0.14 -0.08 -12.15
CA LEU A 159 1.51 -0.20 -12.64
C LEU A 159 1.99 1.09 -13.31
N LEU A 160 1.18 1.67 -14.19
CA LEU A 160 1.50 2.92 -14.88
C LEU A 160 1.67 4.08 -13.88
N LEU A 161 0.80 4.19 -12.90
CA LEU A 161 0.92 5.19 -11.82
C LEU A 161 2.20 4.97 -11.00
N SER A 162 2.53 3.72 -10.66
CA SER A 162 3.74 3.40 -9.90
C SER A 162 5.01 3.71 -10.69
N LEU A 163 5.02 3.43 -11.99
CA LEU A 163 6.14 3.79 -12.88
C LEU A 163 6.26 5.31 -13.04
N ALA A 164 5.15 6.01 -13.23
CA ALA A 164 5.15 7.47 -13.32
C ALA A 164 5.70 8.10 -12.04
N SER A 165 5.27 7.62 -10.85
CA SER A 165 5.78 8.04 -9.56
C SER A 165 7.30 7.81 -9.44
N ALA A 166 7.78 6.64 -9.85
CA ALA A 166 9.21 6.32 -9.81
C ALA A 166 10.05 7.21 -10.74
N VAL A 167 9.52 7.55 -11.93
CA VAL A 167 10.23 8.42 -12.90
C VAL A 167 10.22 9.89 -12.47
N THR A 168 9.13 10.36 -11.86
CA THR A 168 9.00 11.76 -11.41
C THR A 168 9.63 12.02 -10.05
N GLY A 169 10.04 10.99 -9.32
CA GLY A 169 10.56 11.11 -7.96
C GLY A 169 9.52 11.58 -6.93
N ILE A 170 8.23 11.52 -7.29
CA ILE A 170 7.10 11.85 -6.41
C ILE A 170 6.58 10.54 -5.82
N GLY A 171 7.17 10.08 -4.70
CA GLY A 171 6.73 8.86 -4.04
C GLY A 171 7.65 8.42 -2.93
#